data_f220cae3846aea7c217ad7df2bb6c917
#
_entry.id   f220cae3846aea7c217ad7df2bb6c917
#
_cell.length_a   1.000
_cell.length_b   1.000
_cell.length_c   1.000
_cell.angle_alpha   90.00
_cell.angle_beta   90.00
_cell.angle_gamma   90.00
#
_symmetry.space_group_name_H-M   'P 1'
#
loop_
_entity.id
_entity.type
_entity.pdbx_description
1 polymer ?
#
loop_
_entity_poly.entity_id
_entity_poly.type
_entity_poly.pdbx_seq_one_letter_code
_entity_poly.pdbx_strand_id
1 'polypeptide(L)'
;MKQPATLPTLRRQGAALTVLALAVVLAALAGLCFGSQGYTPLQLWQAWCSGDPQNAVYRVLLHVRWPRTLAGLLAGSALAAAGVLLQAVLNNAMASPNVIGVNAGAGLAALCAAALWPTHPNAVQPAAFAGALAAALLVYGLALGAGVSRTTLVLAGLAVSGMLTAGMNTIKLLYPDAIAGASDFLVGGLSGVTRSGLKGAVLYLITGTLLALLLAADLNVLCLGEQSAASLGLHIGAVRFLGILAAALLAGAAVSFAGLLSFVGLLAPHIARRLVGNNHRILLPAAMLLGAAFVVLCDVLARCLFAPFELPVGILLSLIGGPFFLGLLLHGRGRRMYD
;
A
#
# COMPACT_ATOMS: atom_id res chain seq x y z
N MET A 1 30.58 3.21 -24.74
CA MET A 1 29.20 3.36 -25.25
C MET A 1 28.40 2.19 -24.73
N LYS A 2 27.51 2.39 -23.70
CA LYS A 2 26.56 1.36 -23.26
C LYS A 2 25.33 1.51 -24.12
N GLN A 3 24.86 0.41 -24.70
CA GLN A 3 23.63 0.36 -25.48
C GLN A 3 22.48 0.98 -24.66
N PRO A 4 21.63 1.84 -25.26
CA PRO A 4 20.44 2.34 -24.60
C PRO A 4 19.61 1.11 -24.21
N ALA A 5 19.12 1.11 -22.95
CA ALA A 5 18.24 0.06 -22.46
C ALA A 5 17.04 0.00 -23.42
N THR A 6 16.97 -1.04 -24.25
CA THR A 6 15.87 -1.25 -25.19
C THR A 6 14.57 -1.27 -24.39
N LEU A 7 13.65 -0.38 -24.75
CA LEU A 7 12.30 -0.38 -24.17
C LEU A 7 11.72 -1.80 -24.30
N PRO A 8 11.13 -2.36 -23.26
CA PRO A 8 10.55 -3.69 -23.31
C PRO A 8 9.48 -3.72 -24.41
N THR A 9 9.59 -4.68 -25.32
CA THR A 9 8.63 -4.85 -26.41
C THR A 9 7.22 -5.14 -25.84
N LEU A 10 6.17 -4.76 -26.56
CA LEU A 10 4.77 -5.00 -26.16
C LEU A 10 4.53 -6.47 -25.78
N ARG A 11 5.17 -7.40 -26.50
CA ARG A 11 5.12 -8.85 -26.23
C ARG A 11 5.74 -9.19 -24.86
N ARG A 12 6.85 -8.56 -24.49
CA ARG A 12 7.51 -8.76 -23.18
C ARG A 12 6.68 -8.15 -22.05
N GLN A 13 6.04 -7.01 -22.27
CA GLN A 13 5.15 -6.38 -21.31
C GLN A 13 3.91 -7.24 -21.06
N GLY A 14 3.29 -7.77 -22.11
CA GLY A 14 2.16 -8.70 -21.98
C GLY A 14 2.55 -9.98 -21.22
N ALA A 15 3.68 -10.60 -21.54
CA ALA A 15 4.18 -11.76 -20.83
C ALA A 15 4.45 -11.46 -19.34
N ALA A 16 5.01 -10.29 -19.01
CA ALA A 16 5.22 -9.89 -17.62
C ALA A 16 3.91 -9.73 -16.85
N LEU A 17 2.89 -9.10 -17.44
CA LEU A 17 1.57 -8.99 -16.81
C LEU A 17 0.90 -10.36 -16.58
N THR A 18 1.03 -11.28 -17.54
CA THR A 18 0.50 -12.65 -17.40
C THR A 18 1.18 -13.41 -16.27
N VAL A 19 2.52 -13.31 -16.17
CA VAL A 19 3.29 -13.93 -15.08
C VAL A 19 2.90 -13.33 -13.73
N LEU A 20 2.74 -11.99 -13.64
CA LEU A 20 2.30 -11.34 -12.42
C LEU A 20 0.87 -11.73 -12.03
N ALA A 21 -0.05 -11.84 -13.00
CA ALA A 21 -1.41 -12.30 -12.73
C ALA A 21 -1.42 -13.75 -12.20
N LEU A 22 -0.60 -14.62 -12.80
CA LEU A 22 -0.42 -16.00 -12.31
C LEU A 22 0.17 -16.01 -10.88
N ALA A 23 1.15 -15.16 -10.61
CA ALA A 23 1.73 -15.02 -9.27
C ALA A 23 0.68 -14.59 -8.23
N VAL A 24 -0.25 -13.69 -8.59
CA VAL A 24 -1.38 -13.30 -7.72
C VAL A 24 -2.30 -14.48 -7.44
N VAL A 25 -2.64 -15.27 -8.46
CA VAL A 25 -3.49 -16.47 -8.29
C VAL A 25 -2.80 -17.49 -7.38
N LEU A 26 -1.52 -17.76 -7.61
CA LEU A 26 -0.74 -18.69 -6.78
C LEU A 26 -0.60 -18.18 -5.34
N ALA A 27 -0.35 -16.88 -5.15
CA ALA A 27 -0.29 -16.27 -3.83
C ALA A 27 -1.65 -16.36 -3.10
N ALA A 28 -2.76 -16.10 -3.80
CA ALA A 28 -4.09 -16.24 -3.24
C ALA A 28 -4.40 -17.69 -2.83
N LEU A 29 -4.08 -18.65 -3.66
CA LEU A 29 -4.21 -20.08 -3.33
C LEU A 29 -3.34 -20.44 -2.11
N ALA A 30 -2.10 -19.98 -2.08
CA ALA A 30 -1.23 -20.18 -0.92
C ALA A 30 -1.83 -19.54 0.34
N GLY A 31 -2.39 -18.33 0.26
CA GLY A 31 -3.08 -17.64 1.35
C GLY A 31 -4.28 -18.40 1.91
N LEU A 32 -5.00 -19.12 1.05
CA LEU A 32 -6.12 -19.97 1.44
C LEU A 32 -5.67 -21.32 2.01
N CYS A 33 -4.59 -21.93 1.49
CA CYS A 33 -4.13 -23.26 1.88
C CYS A 33 -3.22 -23.27 3.11
N PHE A 34 -2.31 -22.28 3.23
CA PHE A 34 -1.27 -22.27 4.26
C PHE A 34 -1.61 -21.30 5.41
N GLY A 35 -1.16 -21.64 6.62
CA GLY A 35 -1.33 -20.89 7.86
C GLY A 35 -0.85 -21.71 9.04
N SER A 36 -1.24 -21.36 10.27
CA SER A 36 -0.92 -22.15 11.48
C SER A 36 -1.37 -23.62 11.37
N GLN A 37 -2.46 -23.85 10.64
CA GLN A 37 -2.88 -25.18 10.18
C GLN A 37 -2.90 -25.18 8.66
N GLY A 38 -2.30 -26.20 8.03
CA GLY A 38 -2.32 -26.41 6.59
C GLY A 38 -3.60 -27.15 6.17
N TYR A 39 -4.22 -26.73 5.08
CA TYR A 39 -5.31 -27.45 4.41
C TYR A 39 -4.94 -27.69 2.95
N THR A 40 -5.26 -28.89 2.45
CA THR A 40 -5.08 -29.17 1.03
C THR A 40 -6.13 -28.46 0.18
N PRO A 41 -5.84 -28.12 -1.08
CA PRO A 41 -6.83 -27.54 -1.99
C PRO A 41 -8.11 -28.40 -2.11
N LEU A 42 -7.96 -29.73 -2.03
CA LEU A 42 -9.10 -30.64 -2.10
C LEU A 42 -10.01 -30.52 -0.86
N GLN A 43 -9.42 -30.42 0.35
CA GLN A 43 -10.19 -30.21 1.59
C GLN A 43 -10.96 -28.89 1.56
N LEU A 44 -10.33 -27.82 1.08
CA LEU A 44 -10.99 -26.52 0.94
C LEU A 44 -12.13 -26.57 -0.08
N TRP A 45 -11.94 -27.25 -1.20
CA TRP A 45 -12.96 -27.45 -2.22
C TRP A 45 -14.15 -28.27 -1.70
N GLN A 46 -13.88 -29.40 -1.02
CA GLN A 46 -14.92 -30.22 -0.40
C GLN A 46 -15.70 -29.46 0.67
N ALA A 47 -15.01 -28.69 1.53
CA ALA A 47 -15.63 -27.83 2.53
C ALA A 47 -16.51 -26.74 1.89
N TRP A 48 -16.05 -26.13 0.79
CA TRP A 48 -16.84 -25.15 0.03
C TRP A 48 -18.08 -25.75 -0.60
N CYS A 49 -17.95 -26.93 -1.23
CA CYS A 49 -19.07 -27.63 -1.88
C CYS A 49 -20.10 -28.17 -0.88
N SER A 50 -19.65 -28.58 0.32
CA SER A 50 -20.58 -29.06 1.36
C SER A 50 -21.47 -27.96 1.90
N GLY A 51 -20.96 -26.71 1.93
CA GLY A 51 -21.72 -25.56 2.47
C GLY A 51 -22.14 -25.70 3.92
N ASP A 52 -21.59 -26.69 4.65
CA ASP A 52 -22.00 -27.02 6.00
C ASP A 52 -21.40 -26.03 7.02
N PRO A 53 -22.23 -25.20 7.69
CA PRO A 53 -21.76 -24.26 8.70
C PRO A 53 -21.14 -24.93 9.94
N GLN A 54 -21.38 -26.21 10.17
CA GLN A 54 -20.79 -26.97 11.29
C GLN A 54 -19.37 -27.44 10.97
N ASN A 55 -19.00 -27.51 9.70
CA ASN A 55 -17.65 -27.91 9.27
C ASN A 55 -16.63 -26.86 9.69
N ALA A 56 -15.66 -27.25 10.53
CA ALA A 56 -14.59 -26.36 11.02
C ALA A 56 -13.75 -25.76 9.87
N VAL A 57 -13.46 -26.56 8.82
CA VAL A 57 -12.68 -26.12 7.64
C VAL A 57 -13.45 -25.04 6.88
N TYR A 58 -14.77 -25.21 6.70
CA TYR A 58 -15.62 -24.22 6.04
C TYR A 58 -15.66 -22.89 6.79
N ARG A 59 -15.80 -22.93 8.13
CA ARG A 59 -15.78 -21.72 8.97
C ARG A 59 -14.46 -20.98 8.89
N VAL A 60 -13.34 -21.71 9.00
CA VAL A 60 -12.00 -21.11 8.89
C VAL A 60 -11.79 -20.51 7.50
N LEU A 61 -12.19 -21.21 6.44
CA LEU A 61 -12.10 -20.70 5.07
C LEU A 61 -12.87 -19.40 4.91
N LEU A 62 -14.14 -19.38 5.35
CA LEU A 62 -15.07 -18.31 5.07
C LEU A 62 -14.87 -17.06 5.94
N HIS A 63 -14.53 -17.25 7.22
CA HIS A 63 -14.46 -16.17 8.20
C HIS A 63 -13.03 -15.69 8.50
N VAL A 64 -12.02 -16.51 8.23
CA VAL A 64 -10.63 -16.17 8.54
C VAL A 64 -9.81 -16.01 7.26
N ARG A 65 -9.69 -17.07 6.45
CA ARG A 65 -8.74 -17.10 5.33
C ARG A 65 -9.16 -16.23 4.16
N TRP A 66 -10.41 -16.34 3.76
CA TRP A 66 -10.93 -15.56 2.63
C TRP A 66 -10.84 -14.04 2.86
N PRO A 67 -11.36 -13.48 3.99
CA PRO A 67 -11.23 -12.04 4.25
C PRO A 67 -9.79 -11.59 4.34
N ARG A 68 -8.93 -12.36 5.01
CA ARG A 68 -7.52 -12.05 5.19
C ARG A 68 -6.75 -12.05 3.87
N THR A 69 -6.93 -13.07 3.03
CA THR A 69 -6.27 -13.14 1.71
C THR A 69 -6.75 -11.99 0.81
N LEU A 70 -8.06 -11.71 0.79
CA LEU A 70 -8.61 -10.59 0.03
C LEU A 70 -8.06 -9.26 0.53
N ALA A 71 -7.95 -9.07 1.84
CA ALA A 71 -7.34 -7.88 2.44
C ALA A 71 -5.88 -7.71 2.00
N GLY A 72 -5.09 -8.78 2.02
CA GLY A 72 -3.70 -8.74 1.54
C GLY A 72 -3.58 -8.34 0.07
N LEU A 73 -4.44 -8.90 -0.79
CA LEU A 73 -4.50 -8.55 -2.22
C LEU A 73 -4.87 -7.06 -2.41
N LEU A 74 -5.91 -6.59 -1.73
CA LEU A 74 -6.39 -5.21 -1.83
C LEU A 74 -5.38 -4.21 -1.25
N ALA A 75 -4.83 -4.47 -0.06
CA ALA A 75 -3.84 -3.59 0.56
C ALA A 75 -2.56 -3.52 -0.27
N GLY A 76 -2.06 -4.66 -0.75
CA GLY A 76 -0.86 -4.72 -1.57
C GLY A 76 -1.01 -3.96 -2.88
N SER A 77 -2.12 -4.17 -3.59
CA SER A 77 -2.42 -3.47 -4.85
C SER A 77 -2.57 -1.97 -4.64
N ALA A 78 -3.33 -1.55 -3.62
CA ALA A 78 -3.59 -0.14 -3.35
C ALA A 78 -2.32 0.62 -2.93
N LEU A 79 -1.50 0.05 -2.03
CA LEU A 79 -0.25 0.66 -1.61
C LEU A 79 0.76 0.76 -2.76
N ALA A 80 0.82 -0.26 -3.63
CA ALA A 80 1.68 -0.23 -4.80
C ALA A 80 1.24 0.85 -5.80
N ALA A 81 -0.06 0.97 -6.08
CA ALA A 81 -0.59 2.02 -6.95
C ALA A 81 -0.35 3.41 -6.36
N ALA A 82 -0.59 3.61 -5.06
CA ALA A 82 -0.28 4.85 -4.35
C ALA A 82 1.21 5.21 -4.46
N GLY A 83 2.10 4.21 -4.37
CA GLY A 83 3.53 4.38 -4.58
C GLY A 83 3.86 4.85 -5.99
N VAL A 84 3.29 4.24 -7.04
CA VAL A 84 3.49 4.68 -8.45
C VAL A 84 3.07 6.13 -8.63
N LEU A 85 1.88 6.49 -8.12
CA LEU A 85 1.35 7.87 -8.21
C LEU A 85 2.30 8.88 -7.57
N LEU A 86 2.73 8.63 -6.33
CA LEU A 86 3.59 9.55 -5.60
C LEU A 86 4.98 9.65 -6.21
N GLN A 87 5.53 8.54 -6.70
CA GLN A 87 6.80 8.54 -7.41
C GLN A 87 6.75 9.38 -8.69
N ALA A 88 5.63 9.35 -9.42
CA ALA A 88 5.43 10.17 -10.61
C ALA A 88 5.22 11.65 -10.26
N VAL A 89 4.32 11.95 -9.33
CA VAL A 89 3.96 13.32 -8.91
C VAL A 89 5.17 14.05 -8.31
N LEU A 90 5.94 13.37 -7.45
CA LEU A 90 7.14 13.92 -6.83
C LEU A 90 8.38 13.77 -7.73
N ASN A 91 8.26 13.09 -8.87
CA ASN A 91 9.38 12.68 -9.73
C ASN A 91 10.57 12.15 -8.92
N ASN A 92 10.25 11.28 -7.97
CA ASN A 92 11.21 10.70 -7.05
C ASN A 92 10.89 9.21 -6.87
N ALA A 93 11.78 8.35 -7.34
CA ALA A 93 11.62 6.90 -7.25
C ALA A 93 11.56 6.35 -5.81
N MET A 94 11.94 7.17 -4.82
CA MET A 94 11.91 6.83 -3.40
C MET A 94 10.66 7.36 -2.67
N ALA A 95 9.75 8.01 -3.38
CA ALA A 95 8.51 8.49 -2.79
C ALA A 95 7.57 7.32 -2.45
N SER A 96 6.91 7.43 -1.31
CA SER A 96 5.94 6.46 -0.81
C SER A 96 4.84 7.19 -0.03
N PRO A 97 3.71 6.55 0.30
CA PRO A 97 2.64 7.18 1.09
C PRO A 97 3.08 7.78 2.43
N ASN A 98 4.16 7.25 3.00
CA ASN A 98 4.73 7.78 4.26
C ASN A 98 5.26 9.21 4.10
N VAL A 99 5.74 9.59 2.90
CA VAL A 99 6.29 10.93 2.64
C VAL A 99 5.24 12.02 2.75
N ILE A 100 3.97 11.71 2.47
CA ILE A 100 2.84 12.65 2.60
C ILE A 100 2.05 12.47 3.90
N GLY A 101 2.62 11.79 4.90
CA GLY A 101 2.08 11.69 6.26
C GLY A 101 0.92 10.70 6.44
N VAL A 102 0.58 9.88 5.45
CA VAL A 102 -0.55 8.94 5.50
C VAL A 102 -0.50 8.04 6.73
N ASN A 103 0.63 7.37 6.97
CA ASN A 103 0.76 6.46 8.12
C ASN A 103 0.72 7.19 9.46
N ALA A 104 1.35 8.36 9.56
CA ALA A 104 1.35 9.15 10.79
C ALA A 104 -0.06 9.67 11.12
N GLY A 105 -0.80 10.14 10.11
CA GLY A 105 -2.18 10.58 10.27
C GLY A 105 -3.12 9.45 10.64
N ALA A 106 -3.01 8.31 9.96
CA ALA A 106 -3.78 7.11 10.27
C ALA A 106 -3.51 6.61 11.70
N GLY A 107 -2.22 6.54 12.08
CA GLY A 107 -1.81 6.07 13.38
C GLY A 107 -2.30 6.96 14.53
N LEU A 108 -2.18 8.28 14.39
CA LEU A 108 -2.70 9.21 15.39
C LEU A 108 -4.22 9.10 15.52
N ALA A 109 -4.95 9.14 14.42
CA ALA A 109 -6.41 9.07 14.45
C ALA A 109 -6.93 7.72 14.99
N ALA A 110 -6.27 6.62 14.64
CA ALA A 110 -6.56 5.29 15.18
C ALA A 110 -6.38 5.24 16.71
N LEU A 111 -5.27 5.76 17.22
CA LEU A 111 -5.02 5.83 18.67
C LEU A 111 -5.98 6.76 19.39
N CYS A 112 -6.30 7.92 18.82
CA CYS A 112 -7.34 8.80 19.36
C CYS A 112 -8.69 8.07 19.44
N ALA A 113 -9.09 7.35 18.39
CA ALA A 113 -10.33 6.59 18.40
C ALA A 113 -10.32 5.47 19.45
N ALA A 114 -9.22 4.74 19.59
CA ALA A 114 -9.08 3.69 20.60
C ALA A 114 -9.11 4.25 22.04
N ALA A 115 -8.53 5.44 22.26
CA ALA A 115 -8.52 6.10 23.56
C ALA A 115 -9.89 6.71 23.92
N LEU A 116 -10.57 7.36 22.97
CA LEU A 116 -11.84 8.06 23.22
C LEU A 116 -13.05 7.13 23.20
N TRP A 117 -13.01 6.07 22.41
CA TRP A 117 -14.11 5.09 22.26
C TRP A 117 -13.64 3.64 22.44
N PRO A 118 -13.12 3.26 23.62
CA PRO A 118 -12.56 1.91 23.85
C PRO A 118 -13.60 0.80 23.69
N THR A 119 -14.89 1.11 23.88
CA THR A 119 -16.01 0.17 23.72
C THR A 119 -16.45 -0.01 22.26
N HIS A 120 -15.92 0.78 21.33
CA HIS A 120 -16.31 0.79 19.92
C HIS A 120 -15.10 0.53 18.99
N PRO A 121 -14.56 -0.70 18.94
CA PRO A 121 -13.36 -0.99 18.15
C PRO A 121 -13.55 -0.72 16.64
N ASN A 122 -14.79 -0.74 16.16
CA ASN A 122 -15.13 -0.43 14.77
C ASN A 122 -14.89 1.05 14.41
N ALA A 123 -14.69 1.94 15.38
CA ALA A 123 -14.38 3.36 15.13
C ALA A 123 -12.93 3.57 14.66
N VAL A 124 -12.02 2.64 14.95
CA VAL A 124 -10.60 2.74 14.61
C VAL A 124 -10.37 2.80 13.10
N GLN A 125 -11.05 1.96 12.32
CA GLN A 125 -10.87 1.91 10.88
C GLN A 125 -11.28 3.20 10.15
N PRO A 126 -12.50 3.75 10.34
CA PRO A 126 -12.89 5.01 9.70
C PRO A 126 -12.07 6.20 10.21
N ALA A 127 -11.67 6.21 11.49
CA ALA A 127 -10.79 7.23 12.02
C ALA A 127 -9.40 7.19 11.35
N ALA A 128 -8.83 6.01 11.20
CA ALA A 128 -7.54 5.83 10.52
C ALA A 128 -7.60 6.32 9.07
N PHE A 129 -8.66 5.99 8.33
CA PHE A 129 -8.86 6.48 6.97
C PHE A 129 -8.96 8.01 6.92
N ALA A 130 -9.80 8.59 7.78
CA ALA A 130 -9.96 10.04 7.87
C ALA A 130 -8.65 10.76 8.23
N GLY A 131 -7.91 10.21 9.20
CA GLY A 131 -6.59 10.72 9.60
C GLY A 131 -5.54 10.65 8.50
N ALA A 132 -5.52 9.54 7.74
CA ALA A 132 -4.64 9.38 6.58
C ALA A 132 -4.92 10.44 5.51
N LEU A 133 -6.20 10.60 5.16
CA LEU A 133 -6.64 11.56 4.15
C LEU A 133 -6.39 13.01 4.60
N ALA A 134 -6.74 13.33 5.85
CA ALA A 134 -6.51 14.66 6.42
C ALA A 134 -5.04 15.02 6.45
N ALA A 135 -4.14 14.10 6.84
CA ALA A 135 -2.71 14.34 6.83
C ALA A 135 -2.18 14.63 5.41
N ALA A 136 -2.58 13.84 4.41
CA ALA A 136 -2.15 14.04 3.03
C ALA A 136 -2.66 15.39 2.46
N LEU A 137 -3.91 15.74 2.74
CA LEU A 137 -4.49 17.02 2.32
C LEU A 137 -3.84 18.22 3.05
N LEU A 138 -3.52 18.06 4.34
CA LEU A 138 -2.80 19.07 5.11
C LEU A 138 -1.40 19.32 4.51
N VAL A 139 -0.65 18.27 4.21
CA VAL A 139 0.67 18.36 3.57
C VAL A 139 0.56 19.07 2.22
N TYR A 140 -0.43 18.71 1.41
CA TYR A 140 -0.66 19.37 0.13
C TYR A 140 -1.04 20.84 0.30
N GLY A 141 -1.95 21.16 1.23
CA GLY A 141 -2.39 22.54 1.52
C GLY A 141 -1.24 23.43 1.99
N LEU A 142 -0.36 22.93 2.87
CA LEU A 142 0.84 23.65 3.29
C LEU A 142 1.81 23.89 2.13
N ALA A 143 1.97 22.90 1.25
CA ALA A 143 2.80 23.05 0.07
C ALA A 143 2.22 24.09 -0.93
N LEU A 144 0.89 24.21 -1.02
CA LEU A 144 0.24 25.27 -1.83
C LEU A 144 0.62 26.68 -1.34
N GLY A 145 0.62 26.91 -0.03
CA GLY A 145 0.97 28.21 0.56
C GLY A 145 2.43 28.59 0.37
N ALA A 146 3.34 27.61 0.25
CA ALA A 146 4.78 27.83 0.13
C ALA A 146 5.32 27.70 -1.33
N GLY A 147 4.42 27.58 -2.31
CA GLY A 147 4.76 27.26 -3.70
C GLY A 147 4.93 25.74 -3.91
N VAL A 148 4.06 25.16 -4.73
CA VAL A 148 4.03 23.70 -4.95
C VAL A 148 5.28 23.24 -5.70
N SER A 149 6.32 22.94 -4.96
CA SER A 149 7.52 22.26 -5.46
C SER A 149 7.62 20.84 -4.88
N ARG A 150 8.40 20.00 -5.54
CA ARG A 150 8.70 18.64 -5.05
C ARG A 150 9.32 18.67 -3.66
N THR A 151 10.27 19.57 -3.45
CA THR A 151 10.99 19.74 -2.19
C THR A 151 10.04 20.22 -1.09
N THR A 152 9.18 21.17 -1.38
CA THR A 152 8.19 21.71 -0.42
C THR A 152 7.23 20.61 0.05
N LEU A 153 6.73 19.76 -0.86
CA LEU A 153 5.86 18.62 -0.51
C LEU A 153 6.55 17.64 0.40
N VAL A 154 7.81 17.28 0.12
CA VAL A 154 8.58 16.34 0.96
C VAL A 154 8.87 16.93 2.34
N LEU A 155 9.30 18.20 2.41
CA LEU A 155 9.60 18.87 3.69
C LEU A 155 8.34 19.08 4.53
N ALA A 156 7.24 19.50 3.93
CA ALA A 156 5.95 19.62 4.60
C ALA A 156 5.48 18.27 5.14
N GLY A 157 5.61 17.21 4.32
CA GLY A 157 5.27 15.84 4.74
C GLY A 157 6.11 15.35 5.91
N LEU A 158 7.41 15.62 5.91
CA LEU A 158 8.31 15.26 7.01
C LEU A 158 7.93 16.01 8.31
N ALA A 159 7.69 17.31 8.24
CA ALA A 159 7.29 18.14 9.37
C ALA A 159 5.94 17.68 9.95
N VAL A 160 4.92 17.52 9.10
CA VAL A 160 3.58 17.06 9.52
C VAL A 160 3.66 15.65 10.11
N SER A 161 4.39 14.72 9.49
CA SER A 161 4.58 13.37 10.02
C SER A 161 5.25 13.38 11.39
N GLY A 162 6.25 14.24 11.60
CA GLY A 162 6.90 14.41 12.90
C GLY A 162 5.92 14.90 13.98
N MET A 163 5.11 15.93 13.68
CA MET A 163 4.10 16.46 14.60
C MET A 163 3.02 15.40 14.93
N LEU A 164 2.52 14.69 13.93
CA LEU A 164 1.52 13.63 14.13
C LEU A 164 2.11 12.45 14.94
N THR A 165 3.36 12.10 14.71
CA THR A 165 4.08 11.08 15.49
C THR A 165 4.28 11.52 16.94
N ALA A 166 4.60 12.78 17.19
CA ALA A 166 4.64 13.33 18.55
C ALA A 166 3.27 13.22 19.24
N GLY A 167 2.18 13.55 18.52
CA GLY A 167 0.81 13.34 18.99
C GLY A 167 0.52 11.87 19.33
N MET A 168 0.93 10.93 18.46
CA MET A 168 0.79 9.48 18.74
C MET A 168 1.51 9.09 20.03
N ASN A 169 2.74 9.57 20.25
CA ASN A 169 3.50 9.24 21.44
C ASN A 169 2.88 9.86 22.71
N THR A 170 2.27 11.04 22.59
CA THR A 170 1.51 11.65 23.69
C THR A 170 0.29 10.80 24.06
N ILE A 171 -0.50 10.34 23.08
CA ILE A 171 -1.64 9.45 23.35
C ILE A 171 -1.19 8.13 23.98
N LYS A 172 -0.11 7.53 23.51
CA LYS A 172 0.46 6.30 24.09
C LYS A 172 0.88 6.48 25.56
N LEU A 173 1.38 7.67 25.90
CA LEU A 173 1.79 7.96 27.28
C LEU A 173 0.60 8.21 28.19
N LEU A 174 -0.42 8.95 27.73
CA LEU A 174 -1.57 9.32 28.52
C LEU A 174 -2.63 8.18 28.62
N TYR A 175 -2.72 7.35 27.61
CA TYR A 175 -3.68 6.26 27.48
C TYR A 175 -3.02 4.93 27.12
N PRO A 176 -2.26 4.29 28.04
CA PRO A 176 -1.56 3.03 27.76
C PRO A 176 -2.48 1.91 27.26
N ASP A 177 -3.72 1.86 27.75
CA ASP A 177 -4.72 0.85 27.37
C ASP A 177 -5.13 0.98 25.89
N ALA A 178 -5.06 2.18 25.31
CA ALA A 178 -5.32 2.38 23.89
C ALA A 178 -4.31 1.65 22.99
N ILE A 179 -3.10 1.42 23.51
CA ILE A 179 -2.05 0.66 22.77
C ILE A 179 -2.51 -0.79 22.62
N ALA A 180 -3.05 -1.41 23.66
CA ALA A 180 -3.49 -2.80 23.61
C ALA A 180 -4.57 -3.00 22.54
N GLY A 181 -5.51 -2.05 22.43
CA GLY A 181 -6.58 -2.07 21.42
C GLY A 181 -6.13 -1.75 19.99
N ALA A 182 -4.97 -1.12 19.80
CA ALA A 182 -4.45 -0.69 18.51
C ALA A 182 -3.10 -1.32 18.12
N SER A 183 -2.58 -2.27 18.92
CA SER A 183 -1.25 -2.85 18.71
C SER A 183 -1.07 -3.46 17.31
N ASP A 184 -2.00 -4.31 16.90
CA ASP A 184 -1.97 -4.97 15.58
C ASP A 184 -2.05 -3.95 14.45
N PHE A 185 -2.83 -2.88 14.62
CA PHE A 185 -2.94 -1.77 13.68
C PHE A 185 -1.61 -1.02 13.55
N LEU A 186 -0.94 -0.70 14.66
CA LEU A 186 0.31 0.06 14.66
C LEU A 186 1.49 -0.70 14.05
N VAL A 187 1.50 -2.01 14.19
CA VAL A 187 2.54 -2.88 13.59
C VAL A 187 2.21 -3.22 12.13
N GLY A 188 0.91 -3.19 11.78
CA GLY A 188 0.40 -3.62 10.49
C GLY A 188 0.14 -5.11 10.44
N GLY A 189 -1.14 -5.48 10.50
CA GLY A 189 -1.59 -6.87 10.55
C GLY A 189 -2.87 -7.10 9.75
N LEU A 190 -3.04 -8.33 9.29
CA LEU A 190 -4.23 -8.76 8.55
C LEU A 190 -5.10 -9.75 9.37
N SER A 191 -4.69 -10.08 10.61
CA SER A 191 -5.33 -11.08 11.46
C SER A 191 -6.76 -10.72 11.86
N GLY A 192 -7.01 -9.45 12.16
CA GLY A 192 -8.31 -8.94 12.61
C GLY A 192 -9.25 -8.46 11.50
N VAL A 193 -8.92 -8.66 10.22
CA VAL A 193 -9.72 -8.13 9.12
C VAL A 193 -11.02 -8.90 8.96
N THR A 194 -12.15 -8.17 9.02
CA THR A 194 -13.48 -8.69 8.81
C THR A 194 -14.05 -8.31 7.45
N ARG A 195 -15.06 -9.05 6.98
CA ARG A 195 -15.76 -8.70 5.74
C ARG A 195 -16.43 -7.33 5.79
N SER A 196 -16.95 -6.94 6.95
CA SER A 196 -17.58 -5.64 7.17
C SER A 196 -16.58 -4.50 7.04
N GLY A 197 -15.39 -4.65 7.63
CA GLY A 197 -14.29 -3.68 7.51
C GLY A 197 -13.82 -3.48 6.07
N LEU A 198 -13.73 -4.56 5.29
CA LEU A 198 -13.38 -4.46 3.87
C LEU A 198 -14.44 -3.73 3.04
N LYS A 199 -15.74 -3.96 3.31
CA LYS A 199 -16.83 -3.30 2.57
C LYS A 199 -16.73 -1.78 2.63
N GLY A 200 -16.39 -1.22 3.79
CA GLY A 200 -16.21 0.22 3.95
C GLY A 200 -15.06 0.80 3.11
N ALA A 201 -13.99 0.03 2.93
CA ALA A 201 -12.82 0.47 2.18
C ALA A 201 -12.97 0.33 0.64
N VAL A 202 -13.82 -0.59 0.17
CA VAL A 202 -13.95 -0.94 -1.27
C VAL A 202 -14.28 0.29 -2.12
N LEU A 203 -15.19 1.15 -1.69
CA LEU A 203 -15.56 2.35 -2.44
C LEU A 203 -14.33 3.25 -2.69
N TYR A 204 -13.54 3.50 -1.66
CA TYR A 204 -12.33 4.34 -1.76
C TYR A 204 -11.24 3.68 -2.58
N LEU A 205 -11.11 2.35 -2.52
CA LEU A 205 -10.18 1.58 -3.36
C LEU A 205 -10.57 1.66 -4.83
N ILE A 206 -11.85 1.52 -5.15
CA ILE A 206 -12.37 1.62 -6.53
C ILE A 206 -12.15 3.03 -7.05
N THR A 207 -12.60 4.06 -6.32
CA THR A 207 -12.46 5.47 -6.76
C THR A 207 -11.00 5.87 -6.92
N GLY A 208 -10.13 5.50 -5.98
CA GLY A 208 -8.69 5.75 -6.07
C GLY A 208 -8.04 5.04 -7.25
N THR A 209 -8.41 3.79 -7.51
CA THR A 209 -7.89 3.02 -8.65
C THR A 209 -8.35 3.60 -9.99
N LEU A 210 -9.63 3.94 -10.13
CA LEU A 210 -10.16 4.58 -11.34
C LEU A 210 -9.43 5.92 -11.61
N LEU A 211 -9.28 6.74 -10.59
CA LEU A 211 -8.58 8.01 -10.71
C LEU A 211 -7.10 7.79 -11.10
N ALA A 212 -6.42 6.79 -10.53
CA ALA A 212 -5.04 6.45 -10.88
C ALA A 212 -4.91 6.03 -12.34
N LEU A 213 -5.85 5.21 -12.84
CA LEU A 213 -5.85 4.75 -14.23
C LEU A 213 -6.14 5.89 -15.22
N LEU A 214 -7.07 6.78 -14.89
CA LEU A 214 -7.38 7.98 -15.69
C LEU A 214 -6.16 8.91 -15.80
N LEU A 215 -5.41 9.07 -14.71
CA LEU A 215 -4.22 9.92 -14.68
C LEU A 215 -2.99 9.28 -15.35
N ALA A 216 -3.04 8.01 -15.73
CA ALA A 216 -1.85 7.28 -16.22
C ALA A 216 -1.16 7.95 -17.44
N ALA A 217 -1.93 8.57 -18.33
CA ALA A 217 -1.40 9.30 -19.48
C ALA A 217 -0.72 10.60 -19.05
N ASP A 218 -1.39 11.36 -18.19
CA ASP A 218 -0.91 12.67 -17.70
C ASP A 218 0.37 12.51 -16.86
N LEU A 219 0.46 11.42 -16.10
CA LEU A 219 1.67 11.08 -15.35
C LEU A 219 2.87 10.79 -16.26
N ASN A 220 2.66 10.18 -17.44
CA ASN A 220 3.73 10.01 -18.42
C ASN A 220 4.27 11.36 -18.90
N VAL A 221 3.36 12.30 -19.17
CA VAL A 221 3.72 13.67 -19.59
C VAL A 221 4.41 14.42 -18.45
N LEU A 222 3.90 14.32 -17.23
CA LEU A 222 4.48 14.97 -16.05
C LEU A 222 5.92 14.53 -15.78
N CYS A 223 6.23 13.25 -16.04
CA CYS A 223 7.58 12.71 -15.88
C CYS A 223 8.62 13.22 -16.92
N LEU A 224 8.18 13.89 -18.00
CA LEU A 224 9.09 14.57 -18.94
C LEU A 224 9.70 15.87 -18.38
N GLY A 225 9.21 16.30 -17.21
CA GLY A 225 9.61 17.53 -16.54
C GLY A 225 8.54 18.64 -16.67
N GLU A 226 8.55 19.58 -15.71
CA GLU A 226 7.49 20.58 -15.58
C GLU A 226 7.37 21.53 -16.79
N GLN A 227 8.52 21.98 -17.32
CA GLN A 227 8.54 22.87 -18.48
C GLN A 227 7.98 22.17 -19.73
N SER A 228 8.43 20.94 -19.98
CA SER A 228 7.95 20.13 -21.11
C SER A 228 6.46 19.78 -20.96
N ALA A 229 6.02 19.45 -19.77
CA ALA A 229 4.61 19.14 -19.49
C ALA A 229 3.72 20.38 -19.70
N ALA A 230 4.16 21.57 -19.24
CA ALA A 230 3.43 22.82 -19.43
C ALA A 230 3.35 23.20 -20.92
N SER A 231 4.42 23.04 -21.69
CA SER A 231 4.42 23.35 -23.15
C SER A 231 3.52 22.38 -23.94
N LEU A 232 3.25 21.18 -23.42
CA LEU A 232 2.27 20.24 -23.96
C LEU A 232 0.84 20.52 -23.49
N GLY A 233 0.59 21.59 -22.73
CA GLY A 233 -0.74 22.00 -22.28
C GLY A 233 -1.21 21.26 -21.02
N LEU A 234 -0.34 20.55 -20.31
CA LEU A 234 -0.75 19.83 -19.09
C LEU A 234 -0.95 20.79 -17.92
N HIS A 235 -2.12 20.72 -17.26
CA HIS A 235 -2.39 21.44 -16.02
C HIS A 235 -1.70 20.76 -14.82
N ILE A 236 -0.41 21.06 -14.63
CA ILE A 236 0.46 20.39 -13.65
C ILE A 236 -0.14 20.39 -12.24
N GLY A 237 -0.72 21.53 -11.79
CA GLY A 237 -1.34 21.65 -10.47
C GLY A 237 -2.49 20.68 -10.26
N ALA A 238 -3.38 20.55 -11.27
CA ALA A 238 -4.50 19.62 -11.21
C ALA A 238 -4.04 18.14 -11.19
N VAL A 239 -3.08 17.78 -12.04
CA VAL A 239 -2.54 16.40 -12.10
C VAL A 239 -1.85 16.05 -10.79
N ARG A 240 -1.10 16.98 -10.18
CA ARG A 240 -0.47 16.77 -8.87
C ARG A 240 -1.52 16.60 -7.77
N PHE A 241 -2.50 17.46 -7.70
CA PHE A 241 -3.57 17.35 -6.71
C PHE A 241 -4.31 16.02 -6.82
N LEU A 242 -4.79 15.69 -8.02
CA LEU A 242 -5.53 14.45 -8.26
C LEU A 242 -4.67 13.22 -8.03
N GLY A 243 -3.39 13.26 -8.36
CA GLY A 243 -2.43 12.19 -8.09
C GLY A 243 -2.19 11.96 -6.60
N ILE A 244 -2.04 13.03 -5.81
CA ILE A 244 -1.92 12.97 -4.35
C ILE A 244 -3.23 12.49 -3.72
N LEU A 245 -4.37 13.00 -4.19
CA LEU A 245 -5.69 12.57 -3.71
C LEU A 245 -5.93 11.08 -3.97
N ALA A 246 -5.65 10.60 -5.19
CA ALA A 246 -5.76 9.17 -5.52
C ALA A 246 -4.84 8.31 -4.65
N ALA A 247 -3.59 8.75 -4.44
CA ALA A 247 -2.64 8.06 -3.58
C ALA A 247 -3.10 8.03 -2.12
N ALA A 248 -3.66 9.14 -1.62
CA ALA A 248 -4.19 9.23 -0.25
C ALA A 248 -5.44 8.35 -0.06
N LEU A 249 -6.35 8.32 -1.05
CA LEU A 249 -7.52 7.43 -1.03
C LEU A 249 -7.09 5.96 -1.00
N LEU A 250 -6.18 5.55 -1.88
CA LEU A 250 -5.70 4.18 -1.97
C LEU A 250 -4.94 3.76 -0.72
N ALA A 251 -3.95 4.56 -0.30
CA ALA A 251 -3.13 4.23 0.86
C ALA A 251 -3.93 4.35 2.16
N GLY A 252 -4.77 5.36 2.32
CA GLY A 252 -5.64 5.53 3.48
C GLY A 252 -6.63 4.39 3.61
N ALA A 253 -7.28 3.97 2.51
CA ALA A 253 -8.16 2.81 2.51
C ALA A 253 -7.42 1.52 2.88
N ALA A 254 -6.23 1.28 2.32
CA ALA A 254 -5.42 0.10 2.65
C ALA A 254 -5.03 0.09 4.13
N VAL A 255 -4.51 1.21 4.62
CA VAL A 255 -4.07 1.35 6.03
C VAL A 255 -5.23 1.19 6.99
N SER A 256 -6.45 1.64 6.65
CA SER A 256 -7.60 1.58 7.54
C SER A 256 -7.95 0.16 8.01
N PHE A 257 -7.77 -0.85 7.15
CA PHE A 257 -8.05 -2.25 7.50
C PHE A 257 -6.81 -3.13 7.69
N ALA A 258 -5.67 -2.78 7.09
CA ALA A 258 -4.44 -3.56 7.19
C ALA A 258 -3.42 -2.99 8.19
N GLY A 259 -3.72 -1.84 8.79
CA GLY A 259 -2.79 -1.13 9.67
C GLY A 259 -1.61 -0.49 8.93
N LEU A 260 -0.59 -0.08 9.68
CA LEU A 260 0.53 0.71 9.18
C LEU A 260 1.53 -0.16 8.40
N LEU A 261 1.19 -0.51 7.16
CA LEU A 261 2.09 -1.25 6.28
C LEU A 261 3.14 -0.32 5.65
N SER A 262 4.39 -0.80 5.61
CA SER A 262 5.53 -0.09 5.05
C SER A 262 6.12 -0.81 3.84
N PHE A 263 6.96 -0.11 3.06
CA PHE A 263 7.76 -0.60 1.95
C PHE A 263 7.01 -1.10 0.70
N VAL A 264 5.75 -1.52 0.76
CA VAL A 264 5.00 -2.05 -0.39
C VAL A 264 4.95 -1.02 -1.52
N GLY A 265 4.58 0.23 -1.21
CA GLY A 265 4.51 1.35 -2.17
C GLY A 265 5.86 1.83 -2.69
N LEU A 266 6.96 1.36 -2.11
CA LEU A 266 8.31 1.64 -2.58
C LEU A 266 8.83 0.50 -3.47
N LEU A 267 8.71 -0.73 -2.97
CA LEU A 267 9.32 -1.93 -3.54
C LEU A 267 8.59 -2.40 -4.80
N ALA A 268 7.26 -2.51 -4.74
CA ALA A 268 6.47 -3.01 -5.86
C ALA A 268 6.60 -2.13 -7.13
N PRO A 269 6.49 -0.79 -7.09
CA PRO A 269 6.73 0.04 -8.26
C PRO A 269 8.14 -0.08 -8.80
N HIS A 270 9.15 -0.17 -7.93
CA HIS A 270 10.55 -0.28 -8.35
C HIS A 270 10.82 -1.56 -9.14
N ILE A 271 10.33 -2.71 -8.66
CA ILE A 271 10.46 -3.99 -9.35
C ILE A 271 9.63 -3.98 -10.64
N ALA A 272 8.39 -3.48 -10.61
CA ALA A 272 7.53 -3.40 -11.77
C ALA A 272 8.16 -2.58 -12.92
N ARG A 273 8.82 -1.44 -12.62
CA ARG A 273 9.54 -0.63 -13.62
C ARG A 273 10.63 -1.42 -14.35
N ARG A 274 11.33 -2.32 -13.67
CA ARG A 274 12.35 -3.17 -14.28
C ARG A 274 11.76 -4.21 -15.22
N LEU A 275 10.52 -4.65 -14.95
CA LEU A 275 9.82 -5.68 -15.75
C LEU A 275 9.13 -5.08 -16.99
N VAL A 276 8.38 -3.99 -16.80
CA VAL A 276 7.48 -3.44 -17.83
C VAL A 276 7.87 -2.04 -18.34
N GLY A 277 8.87 -1.39 -17.73
CA GLY A 277 9.30 -0.03 -18.09
C GLY A 277 8.51 1.05 -17.36
N ASN A 278 8.63 2.31 -17.86
CA ASN A 278 8.14 3.51 -17.18
C ASN A 278 6.74 3.98 -17.64
N ASN A 279 6.12 3.33 -18.62
CA ASN A 279 4.81 3.73 -19.10
C ASN A 279 3.75 3.43 -18.04
N HIS A 280 3.15 4.48 -17.44
CA HIS A 280 2.21 4.37 -16.33
C HIS A 280 0.93 3.58 -16.66
N ARG A 281 0.52 3.52 -17.94
CA ARG A 281 -0.62 2.69 -18.36
C ARG A 281 -0.39 1.19 -18.11
N ILE A 282 0.86 0.75 -18.16
CA ILE A 282 1.24 -0.66 -17.94
C ILE A 282 1.87 -0.82 -16.55
N LEU A 283 2.60 0.19 -16.10
CA LEU A 283 3.28 0.18 -14.81
C LEU A 283 2.30 0.10 -13.64
N LEU A 284 1.19 0.86 -13.68
CA LEU A 284 0.17 0.83 -12.62
C LEU A 284 -0.39 -0.58 -12.41
N PRO A 285 -1.00 -1.26 -13.43
CA PRO A 285 -1.51 -2.61 -13.22
C PRO A 285 -0.40 -3.62 -12.86
N ALA A 286 0.80 -3.49 -13.43
CA ALA A 286 1.93 -4.36 -13.07
C ALA A 286 2.35 -4.21 -11.60
N ALA A 287 2.44 -2.97 -11.11
CA ALA A 287 2.77 -2.69 -9.72
C ALA A 287 1.66 -3.17 -8.77
N MET A 288 0.38 -2.99 -9.13
CA MET A 288 -0.77 -3.48 -8.36
C MET A 288 -0.74 -5.01 -8.20
N LEU A 289 -0.53 -5.74 -9.31
CA LEU A 289 -0.43 -7.20 -9.28
C LEU A 289 0.76 -7.66 -8.43
N LEU A 290 1.92 -7.03 -8.61
CA LEU A 290 3.11 -7.36 -7.82
C LEU A 290 2.91 -7.08 -6.33
N GLY A 291 2.34 -5.92 -5.98
CA GLY A 291 2.06 -5.55 -4.60
C GLY A 291 1.07 -6.50 -3.94
N ALA A 292 0.01 -6.89 -4.66
CA ALA A 292 -0.98 -7.87 -4.21
C ALA A 292 -0.32 -9.21 -3.88
N ALA A 293 0.45 -9.78 -4.82
CA ALA A 293 1.15 -11.05 -4.61
C ALA A 293 2.17 -10.94 -3.46
N PHE A 294 2.93 -9.85 -3.40
CA PHE A 294 3.96 -9.64 -2.39
C PHE A 294 3.40 -9.61 -0.96
N VAL A 295 2.34 -8.83 -0.71
CA VAL A 295 1.73 -8.73 0.62
C VAL A 295 1.13 -10.07 1.06
N VAL A 296 0.43 -10.78 0.16
CA VAL A 296 -0.15 -12.09 0.50
C VAL A 296 0.94 -13.12 0.78
N LEU A 297 2.02 -13.18 -0.02
CA LEU A 297 3.14 -14.09 0.24
C LEU A 297 3.83 -13.78 1.57
N CYS A 298 4.05 -12.49 1.88
CA CYS A 298 4.58 -12.08 3.19
C CYS A 298 3.65 -12.48 4.33
N ASP A 299 2.32 -12.35 4.17
CA ASP A 299 1.35 -12.78 5.18
C ASP A 299 1.35 -14.30 5.38
N VAL A 300 1.47 -15.09 4.30
CA VAL A 300 1.63 -16.55 4.39
C VAL A 300 2.90 -16.92 5.14
N LEU A 301 4.03 -16.30 4.80
CA LEU A 301 5.30 -16.53 5.49
C LEU A 301 5.21 -16.15 6.97
N ALA A 302 4.59 -15.01 7.29
CA ALA A 302 4.41 -14.54 8.67
C ALA A 302 3.62 -15.53 9.54
N ARG A 303 2.66 -16.24 8.94
CA ARG A 303 1.85 -17.26 9.61
C ARG A 303 2.52 -18.63 9.74
N CYS A 304 3.46 -18.94 8.85
CA CYS A 304 4.09 -20.28 8.80
C CYS A 304 5.41 -20.34 9.56
N LEU A 305 6.19 -19.24 9.58
CA LEU A 305 7.56 -19.24 10.13
C LEU A 305 7.63 -19.50 11.63
N PHE A 306 6.63 -19.03 12.38
CA PHE A 306 6.62 -19.11 13.84
C PHE A 306 5.39 -19.83 14.39
N ALA A 307 4.79 -20.71 13.59
CA ALA A 307 3.63 -21.48 14.03
C ALA A 307 3.90 -22.20 15.38
N PRO A 308 2.98 -22.18 16.36
CA PRO A 308 1.59 -21.72 16.24
C PRO A 308 1.37 -20.19 16.42
N PHE A 309 2.42 -19.42 16.69
CA PHE A 309 2.32 -17.96 16.81
C PHE A 309 2.29 -17.32 15.43
N GLU A 310 1.44 -16.29 15.25
CA GLU A 310 1.36 -15.54 14.01
C GLU A 310 2.03 -14.18 14.18
N LEU A 311 2.99 -13.87 13.30
CA LEU A 311 3.60 -12.54 13.25
C LEU A 311 2.71 -11.59 12.42
N PRO A 312 2.56 -10.32 12.84
CA PRO A 312 2.00 -9.30 11.97
C PRO A 312 2.80 -9.15 10.68
N VAL A 313 2.10 -9.07 9.53
CA VAL A 313 2.74 -9.00 8.21
C VAL A 313 3.65 -7.78 8.05
N GLY A 314 3.36 -6.67 8.75
CA GLY A 314 4.16 -5.45 8.73
C GLY A 314 5.60 -5.67 9.21
N ILE A 315 5.83 -6.59 10.13
CA ILE A 315 7.18 -6.98 10.58
C ILE A 315 7.97 -7.58 9.42
N LEU A 316 7.37 -8.55 8.72
CA LEU A 316 8.01 -9.22 7.59
C LEU A 316 8.28 -8.27 6.42
N LEU A 317 7.30 -7.40 6.11
CA LEU A 317 7.45 -6.37 5.09
C LEU A 317 8.61 -5.43 5.40
N SER A 318 8.78 -5.05 6.66
CA SER A 318 9.89 -4.19 7.11
C SER A 318 11.24 -4.92 7.05
N LEU A 319 11.26 -6.19 7.44
CA LEU A 319 12.46 -7.03 7.46
C LEU A 319 12.98 -7.33 6.05
N ILE A 320 12.10 -7.45 5.07
CA ILE A 320 12.45 -7.65 3.64
C ILE A 320 12.71 -6.29 2.97
N GLY A 321 11.84 -5.31 3.23
CA GLY A 321 11.88 -4.00 2.57
C GLY A 321 13.09 -3.16 2.94
N GLY A 322 13.51 -3.18 4.21
CA GLY A 322 14.67 -2.43 4.70
C GLY A 322 15.98 -2.83 4.00
N PRO A 323 16.41 -4.09 4.05
CA PRO A 323 17.61 -4.56 3.36
C PRO A 323 17.55 -4.37 1.83
N PHE A 324 16.38 -4.61 1.22
CA PHE A 324 16.18 -4.35 -0.21
C PHE A 324 16.45 -2.88 -0.55
N PHE A 325 15.92 -1.96 0.25
CA PHE A 325 16.12 -0.52 0.04
C PHE A 325 17.58 -0.10 0.25
N LEU A 326 18.24 -0.62 1.29
CA LEU A 326 19.68 -0.40 1.49
C LEU A 326 20.51 -0.93 0.30
N GLY A 327 20.16 -2.11 -0.21
CA GLY A 327 20.79 -2.66 -1.41
C GLY A 327 20.63 -1.74 -2.62
N LEU A 328 19.45 -1.14 -2.81
CA LEU A 328 19.22 -0.16 -3.88
C LEU A 328 20.10 1.09 -3.73
N LEU A 329 20.21 1.63 -2.53
CA LEU A 329 21.04 2.80 -2.24
C LEU A 329 22.53 2.53 -2.51
N LEU A 330 23.03 1.36 -2.10
CA LEU A 330 24.42 0.98 -2.29
C LEU A 330 24.79 0.73 -3.76
N HIS A 331 23.90 0.08 -4.52
CA HIS A 331 24.11 -0.18 -5.95
C HIS A 331 23.80 1.03 -6.84
N GLY A 332 23.00 1.99 -6.37
CA GLY A 332 22.67 3.24 -7.08
C GLY A 332 23.81 4.27 -7.09
N ARG A 333 24.79 4.16 -6.21
CA ARG A 333 25.97 5.05 -6.19
C ARG A 333 26.84 5.02 -7.46
N GLY A 334 26.68 4.03 -8.33
CA GLY A 334 27.39 3.94 -9.62
C GLY A 334 26.61 4.49 -10.82
N ARG A 335 25.38 4.94 -10.65
CA ARG A 335 24.55 5.52 -11.72
C ARG A 335 23.85 6.77 -11.19
N ARG A 336 24.38 7.94 -11.52
CA ARG A 336 23.61 9.18 -11.51
C ARG A 336 22.38 8.95 -12.39
N MET A 337 21.22 8.84 -11.80
CA MET A 337 20.00 8.47 -12.50
C MET A 337 19.21 9.71 -12.97
N TYR A 338 19.73 10.92 -12.69
CA TYR A 338 19.14 12.20 -13.11
C TYR A 338 20.26 13.27 -13.12
N ASP A 339 21.01 13.40 -14.20
CA ASP A 339 21.55 14.64 -14.70
C ASP A 339 20.76 15.03 -15.94
#